data_1fa2a05458419d1fa67a9c304c153f47
#
_entry.id   1fa2a05458419d1fa67a9c304c153f47
#
_cell.length_a   1.000
_cell.length_b   1.000
_cell.length_c   1.000
_cell.angle_alpha   90.00
_cell.angle_beta   90.00
_cell.angle_gamma   90.00
#
_symmetry.space_group_name_H-M   'P 1'
#
loop_
_entity.id
_entity.type
_entity.pdbx_description
1 polymer ?
#
loop_
_entity_poly.entity_id
_entity_poly.type
_entity_poly.pdbx_seq_one_letter_code
_entity_poly.pdbx_strand_id
1 'polypeptide(L)'
;MKPNAVIIPSCGSNLASLQFALERLGVDVPLTQDPARIRAASHVILPGVGAAAPGMERLAAAGLVDLIPTLNQPVLGICLGMQLLFARSEEEETPCLGVIDAEVRLLPASPDLPVPQMGWNELAPLGESALLVGVPKGTYAYFVHSYAAPTGAYTRAVTTYGVPFSAVIEQGNFFGTQFHPERSSRAGAQILDNFLKIAL
;
A
#
# COMPACT_ATOMS: atom_id res chain seq x y z
N MET A 1 14.65 -19.45 -4.83
CA MET A 1 15.53 -18.26 -4.98
C MET A 1 14.95 -17.14 -4.14
N LYS A 2 15.80 -16.26 -3.58
CA LYS A 2 15.29 -15.05 -2.92
C LYS A 2 14.67 -14.12 -3.97
N PRO A 3 13.54 -13.45 -3.68
CA PRO A 3 12.92 -12.53 -4.63
C PRO A 3 13.87 -11.36 -4.92
N ASN A 4 13.94 -10.96 -6.20
CA ASN A 4 14.62 -9.73 -6.62
C ASN A 4 13.62 -8.57 -6.50
N ALA A 5 13.37 -8.13 -5.26
CA ALA A 5 12.42 -7.06 -4.98
C ALA A 5 13.08 -5.68 -5.02
N VAL A 6 12.32 -4.63 -5.35
CA VAL A 6 12.77 -3.24 -5.30
C VAL A 6 11.74 -2.36 -4.61
N ILE A 7 12.21 -1.26 -4.01
CA ILE A 7 11.35 -0.20 -3.46
C ILE A 7 11.46 1.04 -4.33
N ILE A 8 10.31 1.59 -4.73
CA ILE A 8 10.23 2.89 -5.40
C ILE A 8 10.09 3.98 -4.32
N PRO A 9 11.09 4.83 -4.11
CA PRO A 9 11.01 5.93 -3.15
C PRO A 9 10.09 7.03 -3.73
N SER A 10 8.78 6.97 -3.40
CA SER A 10 7.82 7.96 -3.90
C SER A 10 7.76 9.22 -3.03
N CYS A 11 7.29 9.16 -1.80
CA CYS A 11 7.09 10.34 -0.97
C CYS A 11 7.48 10.08 0.48
N GLY A 12 8.31 10.95 1.08
CA GLY A 12 8.53 11.14 2.53
C GLY A 12 8.51 9.92 3.45
N SER A 13 8.45 8.72 2.87
CA SER A 13 8.27 7.46 3.57
C SER A 13 9.43 7.18 4.53
N ASN A 14 9.13 6.59 5.67
CA ASN A 14 10.15 6.01 6.54
C ASN A 14 10.71 4.72 5.89
N LEU A 15 11.47 4.92 4.79
CA LEU A 15 12.03 3.85 3.97
C LEU A 15 12.92 2.91 4.78
N ALA A 16 13.64 3.45 5.76
CA ALA A 16 14.52 2.67 6.62
C ALA A 16 13.72 1.62 7.43
N SER A 17 12.57 2.00 7.99
CA SER A 17 11.74 1.04 8.74
C SER A 17 11.24 -0.09 7.86
N LEU A 18 10.87 0.21 6.60
CA LEU A 18 10.45 -0.81 5.64
C LEU A 18 11.64 -1.71 5.24
N GLN A 19 12.80 -1.13 4.94
CA GLN A 19 14.00 -1.89 4.63
C GLN A 19 14.39 -2.83 5.79
N PHE A 20 14.43 -2.33 7.03
CA PHE A 20 14.69 -3.16 8.22
C PHE A 20 13.64 -4.27 8.42
N ALA A 21 12.37 -4.01 8.08
CA ALA A 21 11.34 -5.05 8.15
C ALA A 21 11.61 -6.18 7.13
N LEU A 22 12.02 -5.83 5.90
CA LEU A 22 12.36 -6.78 4.84
C LEU A 22 13.69 -7.51 5.13
N GLU A 23 14.69 -6.82 5.67
CA GLU A 23 15.95 -7.43 6.11
C GLU A 23 15.72 -8.50 7.19
N ARG A 24 14.80 -8.26 8.15
CA ARG A 24 14.42 -9.29 9.14
C ARG A 24 13.78 -10.53 8.51
N LEU A 25 13.19 -10.40 7.33
CA LEU A 25 12.70 -11.52 6.51
C LEU A 25 13.79 -12.14 5.64
N GLY A 26 15.02 -11.64 5.75
CA GLY A 26 16.19 -12.14 5.02
C GLY A 26 16.29 -11.66 3.58
N VAL A 27 15.58 -10.59 3.21
CA VAL A 27 15.60 -10.01 1.85
C VAL A 27 16.17 -8.61 1.91
N ASP A 28 17.24 -8.37 1.14
CA ASP A 28 17.77 -7.03 0.89
C ASP A 28 17.02 -6.41 -0.30
N VAL A 29 16.37 -5.27 -0.07
CA VAL A 29 15.51 -4.63 -1.07
C VAL A 29 16.02 -3.22 -1.37
N PRO A 30 16.71 -3.02 -2.51
CA PRO A 30 17.27 -1.74 -2.88
C PRO A 30 16.19 -0.71 -3.25
N LEU A 31 16.51 0.56 -2.99
CA LEU A 31 15.75 1.70 -3.49
C LEU A 31 16.13 1.97 -4.95
N THR A 32 15.13 2.18 -5.81
CA THR A 32 15.40 2.56 -7.20
C THR A 32 14.24 3.33 -7.83
N GLN A 33 14.57 4.28 -8.70
CA GLN A 33 13.65 4.94 -9.63
C GLN A 33 14.00 4.63 -11.09
N ASP A 34 14.98 3.76 -11.32
CA ASP A 34 15.37 3.32 -12.67
C ASP A 34 14.31 2.40 -13.27
N PRO A 35 13.63 2.82 -14.37
CA PRO A 35 12.60 2.03 -15.03
C PRO A 35 13.06 0.64 -15.46
N ALA A 36 14.32 0.47 -15.88
CA ALA A 36 14.84 -0.82 -16.31
C ALA A 36 14.98 -1.79 -15.14
N ARG A 37 15.48 -1.32 -13.99
CA ARG A 37 15.56 -2.10 -12.75
C ARG A 37 14.19 -2.47 -12.20
N ILE A 38 13.22 -1.53 -12.25
CA ILE A 38 11.84 -1.76 -11.82
C ILE A 38 11.20 -2.86 -12.68
N ARG A 39 11.33 -2.79 -14.02
CA ARG A 39 10.78 -3.82 -14.92
C ARG A 39 11.42 -5.19 -14.71
N ALA A 40 12.71 -5.25 -14.38
CA ALA A 40 13.45 -6.49 -14.18
C ALA A 40 13.26 -7.10 -12.77
N ALA A 41 12.64 -6.37 -11.85
CA ALA A 41 12.37 -6.84 -10.50
C ALA A 41 11.27 -7.91 -10.50
N SER A 42 11.37 -8.89 -9.59
CA SER A 42 10.32 -9.88 -9.37
C SER A 42 9.14 -9.33 -8.56
N HIS A 43 9.41 -8.32 -7.72
CA HIS A 43 8.41 -7.67 -6.87
C HIS A 43 8.74 -6.18 -6.76
N VAL A 44 7.71 -5.36 -6.73
CA VAL A 44 7.84 -3.90 -6.58
C VAL A 44 7.06 -3.43 -5.37
N ILE A 45 7.69 -2.63 -4.52
CA ILE A 45 7.01 -2.01 -3.37
C ILE A 45 6.96 -0.50 -3.61
N LEU A 46 5.77 0.06 -3.52
CA LEU A 46 5.48 1.49 -3.64
C LEU A 46 5.00 2.02 -2.28
N PRO A 47 5.90 2.34 -1.34
CA PRO A 47 5.52 2.98 -0.09
C PRO A 47 5.26 4.46 -0.32
N GLY A 48 4.48 5.09 0.54
CA GLY A 48 4.31 6.53 0.53
C GLY A 48 3.74 7.06 1.83
N VAL A 49 4.14 8.28 2.20
CA VAL A 49 3.53 9.07 3.26
C VAL A 49 3.40 10.52 2.79
N GLY A 50 2.48 11.29 3.37
CA GLY A 50 2.18 12.66 2.96
C GLY A 50 0.99 12.74 2.02
N ALA A 51 0.96 13.73 1.14
CA ALA A 51 -0.17 14.04 0.28
C ALA A 51 -0.06 13.41 -1.14
N ALA A 52 -1.21 13.23 -1.79
CA ALA A 52 -1.30 12.58 -3.10
C ALA A 52 -0.59 13.38 -4.20
N ALA A 53 -0.80 14.70 -4.28
CA ALA A 53 -0.23 15.53 -5.35
C ALA A 53 1.30 15.51 -5.34
N PRO A 54 2.03 15.76 -4.23
CA PRO A 54 3.49 15.60 -4.18
C PRO A 54 3.96 14.17 -4.48
N GLY A 55 3.13 13.15 -4.15
CA GLY A 55 3.41 11.76 -4.50
C GLY A 55 3.43 11.55 -6.00
N MET A 56 2.39 11.99 -6.69
CA MET A 56 2.27 11.92 -8.15
C MET A 56 3.31 12.76 -8.87
N GLU A 57 3.62 13.97 -8.39
CA GLU A 57 4.68 14.82 -8.95
C GLU A 57 6.04 14.11 -8.96
N ARG A 58 6.39 13.43 -7.86
CA ARG A 58 7.65 12.66 -7.77
C ARG A 58 7.68 11.47 -8.73
N LEU A 59 6.56 10.75 -8.85
CA LEU A 59 6.46 9.66 -9.82
C LEU A 59 6.57 10.20 -11.26
N ALA A 60 5.95 11.34 -11.55
CA ALA A 60 6.03 12.01 -12.86
C ALA A 60 7.46 12.46 -13.16
N ALA A 61 8.14 13.10 -12.22
CA ALA A 61 9.53 13.54 -12.37
C ALA A 61 10.50 12.36 -12.62
N ALA A 62 10.18 11.17 -12.08
CA ALA A 62 10.94 9.94 -12.31
C ALA A 62 10.50 9.17 -13.59
N GLY A 63 9.47 9.65 -14.33
CA GLY A 63 8.92 8.95 -15.51
C GLY A 63 8.22 7.63 -15.18
N LEU A 64 7.64 7.51 -13.98
CA LEU A 64 7.07 6.26 -13.48
C LEU A 64 5.54 6.19 -13.55
N VAL A 65 4.86 7.29 -13.84
CA VAL A 65 3.38 7.35 -13.89
C VAL A 65 2.82 6.36 -14.91
N ASP A 66 3.36 6.39 -16.13
CA ASP A 66 2.92 5.49 -17.20
C ASP A 66 3.53 4.08 -17.07
N LEU A 67 4.63 3.96 -16.34
CA LEU A 67 5.31 2.67 -16.15
C LEU A 67 4.56 1.77 -15.17
N ILE A 68 4.23 2.29 -13.98
CA ILE A 68 3.72 1.46 -12.88
C ILE A 68 2.46 0.68 -13.29
N PRO A 69 1.45 1.28 -13.96
CA PRO A 69 0.26 0.54 -14.39
C PRO A 69 0.52 -0.59 -15.39
N THR A 70 1.68 -0.57 -16.07
CA THR A 70 2.05 -1.60 -17.07
C THR A 70 2.87 -2.75 -16.51
N LEU A 71 3.19 -2.72 -15.21
CA LEU A 71 3.95 -3.79 -14.57
C LEU A 71 3.11 -5.07 -14.49
N ASN A 72 3.75 -6.22 -14.74
CA ASN A 72 3.09 -7.53 -14.68
C ASN A 72 3.46 -8.33 -13.43
N GLN A 73 4.58 -8.02 -12.77
CA GLN A 73 4.98 -8.61 -11.50
C GLN A 73 4.16 -8.06 -10.34
N PRO A 74 4.14 -8.73 -9.17
CA PRO A 74 3.47 -8.23 -7.97
C PRO A 74 3.94 -6.83 -7.57
N VAL A 75 2.99 -5.92 -7.36
CA VAL A 75 3.21 -4.54 -6.90
C VAL A 75 2.45 -4.34 -5.60
N LEU A 76 3.13 -3.92 -4.52
CA LEU A 76 2.53 -3.61 -3.22
C LEU A 76 2.56 -2.11 -2.95
N GLY A 77 1.41 -1.45 -2.95
CA GLY A 77 1.24 -0.10 -2.44
C GLY A 77 1.08 -0.10 -0.91
N ILE A 78 1.80 0.78 -0.21
CA ILE A 78 1.69 0.92 1.24
C ILE A 78 1.24 2.34 1.59
N CYS A 79 0.14 2.48 2.34
CA CYS A 79 -0.48 3.73 2.77
C CYS A 79 -0.74 4.66 1.58
N LEU A 80 -0.06 5.80 1.45
CA LEU A 80 -0.19 6.67 0.28
C LEU A 80 0.11 5.90 -1.03
N GLY A 81 1.11 5.01 -1.03
CA GLY A 81 1.41 4.19 -2.22
C GLY A 81 0.24 3.31 -2.66
N MET A 82 -0.56 2.79 -1.74
CA MET A 82 -1.83 2.12 -2.06
C MET A 82 -2.84 3.11 -2.65
N GLN A 83 -2.98 4.30 -2.04
CA GLN A 83 -3.94 5.31 -2.51
C GLN A 83 -3.62 5.79 -3.93
N LEU A 84 -2.34 5.91 -4.27
CA LEU A 84 -1.91 6.29 -5.62
C LEU A 84 -2.25 5.25 -6.71
N LEU A 85 -2.59 4.00 -6.37
CA LEU A 85 -3.07 3.00 -7.33
C LEU A 85 -4.49 3.29 -7.84
N PHE A 86 -5.26 4.12 -7.16
CA PHE A 86 -6.62 4.48 -7.56
C PHE A 86 -6.64 5.47 -8.72
N ALA A 87 -7.84 5.73 -9.28
CA ALA A 87 -7.99 6.68 -10.39
C ALA A 87 -7.70 8.12 -9.94
N ARG A 88 -8.13 8.47 -8.72
CA ARG A 88 -7.95 9.81 -8.15
C ARG A 88 -8.04 9.80 -6.62
N SER A 89 -7.54 10.87 -6.03
CA SER A 89 -7.74 11.21 -4.62
C SER A 89 -8.54 12.52 -4.51
N GLU A 90 -9.50 12.56 -3.58
CA GLU A 90 -10.20 13.80 -3.19
C GLU A 90 -9.23 14.83 -2.60
N GLU A 91 -8.04 14.38 -2.12
CA GLU A 91 -6.99 15.27 -1.66
C GLU A 91 -6.47 16.12 -2.83
N GLU A 92 -6.82 17.43 -2.82
CA GLU A 92 -6.48 18.39 -3.88
C GLU A 92 -6.96 17.95 -5.28
N GLU A 93 -8.04 17.15 -5.36
CA GLU A 93 -8.60 16.64 -6.62
C GLU A 93 -7.54 15.94 -7.51
N THR A 94 -6.59 15.23 -6.88
CA THR A 94 -5.37 14.72 -7.51
C THR A 94 -5.66 13.51 -8.40
N PRO A 95 -5.40 13.54 -9.73
CA PRO A 95 -5.36 12.36 -10.57
C PRO A 95 -4.21 11.43 -10.13
N CYS A 96 -4.48 10.12 -10.06
CA CYS A 96 -3.52 9.13 -9.63
C CYS A 96 -3.20 8.11 -10.74
N LEU A 97 -2.68 6.92 -10.42
CA LEU A 97 -2.19 5.96 -11.41
C LEU A 97 -3.29 5.22 -12.20
N GLY A 98 -4.55 5.25 -11.76
CA GLY A 98 -5.67 4.70 -12.51
C GLY A 98 -5.71 3.17 -12.64
N VAL A 99 -5.00 2.44 -11.79
CA VAL A 99 -5.05 0.96 -11.76
C VAL A 99 -6.40 0.47 -11.26
N ILE A 100 -7.00 1.18 -10.32
CA ILE A 100 -8.32 0.90 -9.74
C ILE A 100 -9.24 2.07 -10.04
N ASP A 101 -10.35 1.81 -10.73
CA ASP A 101 -11.36 2.82 -11.08
C ASP A 101 -12.25 3.15 -9.87
N ALA A 102 -11.67 3.87 -8.93
CA ALA A 102 -12.35 4.39 -7.75
C ALA A 102 -11.60 5.62 -7.20
N GLU A 103 -12.24 6.34 -6.28
CA GLU A 103 -11.71 7.56 -5.68
C GLU A 103 -11.40 7.35 -4.20
N VAL A 104 -10.20 7.76 -3.79
CA VAL A 104 -9.80 7.85 -2.37
C VAL A 104 -10.43 9.09 -1.77
N ARG A 105 -11.09 8.96 -0.59
CA ARG A 105 -11.90 10.01 0.02
C ARG A 105 -11.44 10.38 1.42
N LEU A 106 -11.72 11.62 1.84
CA LEU A 106 -11.49 12.08 3.20
C LEU A 106 -12.36 11.28 4.19
N LEU A 107 -11.76 10.84 5.28
CA LEU A 107 -12.50 10.21 6.38
C LEU A 107 -13.41 11.24 7.07
N PRO A 108 -14.64 10.87 7.47
CA PRO A 108 -15.50 11.76 8.20
C PRO A 108 -14.96 12.00 9.62
N ALA A 109 -14.65 13.26 9.94
CA ALA A 109 -14.23 13.65 11.29
C ALA A 109 -15.43 13.83 12.22
N SER A 110 -15.27 13.46 13.50
CA SER A 110 -16.19 13.79 14.58
C SER A 110 -15.41 14.05 15.87
N PRO A 111 -16.05 14.57 16.95
CA PRO A 111 -15.37 14.78 18.23
C PRO A 111 -14.70 13.52 18.78
N ASP A 112 -15.29 12.34 18.55
CA ASP A 112 -14.79 11.05 19.03
C ASP A 112 -13.88 10.33 18.02
N LEU A 113 -13.82 10.81 16.78
CA LEU A 113 -13.08 10.24 15.67
C LEU A 113 -12.28 11.33 14.96
N PRO A 114 -11.16 11.78 15.53
CA PRO A 114 -10.31 12.80 14.91
C PRO A 114 -9.67 12.30 13.61
N VAL A 115 -9.54 13.19 12.63
CA VAL A 115 -8.78 12.93 11.40
C VAL A 115 -7.48 13.75 11.46
N PRO A 116 -6.30 13.13 11.22
CA PRO A 116 -6.09 11.75 10.74
C PRO A 116 -6.45 10.67 11.76
N GLN A 117 -6.95 9.52 11.27
CA GLN A 117 -6.91 8.27 12.05
C GLN A 117 -5.45 7.96 12.36
N MET A 118 -5.10 7.81 13.63
CA MET A 118 -3.75 7.49 14.07
C MET A 118 -3.81 6.47 15.20
N GLY A 119 -3.28 5.26 14.94
CA GLY A 119 -3.25 4.19 15.95
C GLY A 119 -3.54 2.81 15.37
N TRP A 120 -3.79 1.90 16.31
CA TRP A 120 -4.10 0.50 16.01
C TRP A 120 -5.59 0.32 15.75
N ASN A 121 -5.93 -0.42 14.70
CA ASN A 121 -7.30 -0.78 14.38
C ASN A 121 -7.38 -2.20 13.82
N GLU A 122 -8.56 -2.79 13.93
CA GLU A 122 -8.82 -4.19 13.58
C GLU A 122 -8.97 -4.39 12.08
N LEU A 123 -8.43 -5.49 11.58
CA LEU A 123 -8.63 -5.97 10.22
C LEU A 123 -9.76 -7.01 10.18
N ALA A 124 -10.74 -6.78 9.32
CA ALA A 124 -11.80 -7.71 9.01
C ALA A 124 -11.60 -8.27 7.58
N PRO A 125 -10.94 -9.44 7.41
CA PRO A 125 -10.73 -10.06 6.11
C PRO A 125 -12.05 -10.37 5.39
N LEU A 126 -12.08 -10.14 4.08
CA LEU A 126 -13.18 -10.44 3.17
C LEU A 126 -12.73 -11.49 2.14
N GLY A 127 -13.05 -12.76 2.39
CA GLY A 127 -12.66 -13.85 1.50
C GLY A 127 -11.16 -14.18 1.54
N GLU A 128 -10.69 -14.86 0.50
CA GLU A 128 -9.29 -15.27 0.37
C GLU A 128 -8.45 -14.15 -0.22
N SER A 129 -7.21 -14.01 0.26
CA SER A 129 -6.21 -13.10 -0.27
C SER A 129 -4.82 -13.65 -0.04
N ALA A 130 -3.97 -13.56 -1.06
CA ALA A 130 -2.57 -13.97 -0.96
C ALA A 130 -1.82 -13.21 0.14
N LEU A 131 -2.13 -11.93 0.36
CA LEU A 131 -1.51 -11.12 1.42
C LEU A 131 -1.92 -11.56 2.83
N LEU A 132 -3.11 -12.13 3.00
CA LEU A 132 -3.70 -12.39 4.31
C LEU A 132 -3.55 -13.84 4.78
N VAL A 133 -2.80 -14.67 4.07
CA VAL A 133 -2.51 -16.05 4.48
C VAL A 133 -1.86 -16.05 5.86
N GLY A 134 -2.47 -16.77 6.81
CA GLY A 134 -1.98 -16.86 8.20
C GLY A 134 -2.20 -15.61 9.05
N VAL A 135 -2.95 -14.61 8.56
CA VAL A 135 -3.36 -13.43 9.34
C VAL A 135 -4.77 -13.68 9.90
N PRO A 136 -4.92 -13.86 11.23
CA PRO A 136 -6.23 -14.14 11.83
C PRO A 136 -7.20 -12.96 11.69
N LYS A 137 -8.50 -13.25 11.64
CA LYS A 137 -9.54 -12.23 11.80
C LYS A 137 -9.39 -11.56 13.17
N GLY A 138 -9.61 -10.25 13.25
CA GLY A 138 -9.45 -9.48 14.47
C GLY A 138 -8.00 -9.05 14.76
N THR A 139 -7.12 -9.27 13.79
CA THR A 139 -5.73 -8.81 13.90
C THR A 139 -5.68 -7.29 13.83
N TYR A 140 -4.91 -6.67 14.73
CA TYR A 140 -4.69 -5.23 14.72
C TYR A 140 -3.50 -4.84 13.85
N ALA A 141 -3.67 -3.73 13.10
CA ALA A 141 -2.63 -3.09 12.30
C ALA A 141 -2.52 -1.60 12.64
N TYR A 142 -1.39 -0.97 12.34
CA TYR A 142 -1.12 0.43 12.65
C TYR A 142 -1.44 1.33 11.45
N PHE A 143 -2.37 2.25 11.67
CA PHE A 143 -2.85 3.23 10.69
C PHE A 143 -2.39 4.65 11.04
N VAL A 144 -2.12 5.45 10.01
CA VAL A 144 -1.94 6.90 10.10
C VAL A 144 -2.31 7.51 8.74
N HIS A 145 -3.56 7.97 8.60
CA HIS A 145 -4.06 8.55 7.34
C HIS A 145 -5.31 9.39 7.56
N SER A 146 -5.54 10.35 6.67
CA SER A 146 -6.76 11.17 6.62
C SER A 146 -7.72 10.71 5.53
N TYR A 147 -7.18 10.14 4.45
CA TYR A 147 -7.94 9.67 3.30
C TYR A 147 -7.92 8.15 3.24
N ALA A 148 -8.97 7.55 2.71
CA ALA A 148 -9.11 6.11 2.56
C ALA A 148 -9.89 5.74 1.31
N ALA A 149 -9.58 4.57 0.75
CA ALA A 149 -10.33 4.00 -0.36
C ALA A 149 -11.65 3.41 0.14
N PRO A 150 -12.80 3.66 -0.52
CA PRO A 150 -14.05 3.00 -0.21
C PRO A 150 -13.93 1.48 -0.42
N THR A 151 -14.89 0.73 0.12
CA THR A 151 -14.97 -0.71 -0.15
C THR A 151 -15.48 -0.97 -1.57
N GLY A 152 -14.93 -1.99 -2.23
CA GLY A 152 -15.28 -2.39 -3.59
C GLY A 152 -14.88 -3.83 -3.89
N ALA A 153 -14.99 -4.26 -5.14
CA ALA A 153 -14.62 -5.61 -5.56
C ALA A 153 -13.13 -5.95 -5.34
N TYR A 154 -12.29 -4.93 -5.28
CA TYR A 154 -10.86 -5.02 -4.99
C TYR A 154 -10.54 -5.19 -3.50
N THR A 155 -11.50 -4.99 -2.60
CA THR A 155 -11.28 -5.05 -1.14
C THR A 155 -11.06 -6.47 -0.67
N ARG A 156 -10.00 -6.71 0.11
CA ARG A 156 -9.69 -8.01 0.74
C ARG A 156 -9.73 -7.98 2.26
N ALA A 157 -9.57 -6.81 2.86
CA ALA A 157 -9.90 -6.59 4.27
C ALA A 157 -10.48 -5.19 4.46
N VAL A 158 -11.40 -5.09 5.40
CA VAL A 158 -12.05 -3.84 5.80
C VAL A 158 -11.58 -3.46 7.20
N THR A 159 -11.45 -2.18 7.42
CA THR A 159 -11.36 -1.55 8.74
C THR A 159 -12.46 -0.49 8.84
N THR A 160 -12.95 -0.25 10.05
CA THR A 160 -13.99 0.78 10.29
C THR A 160 -13.43 1.90 11.16
N TYR A 161 -13.58 3.14 10.69
CA TYR A 161 -13.29 4.36 11.43
C TYR A 161 -14.34 5.42 11.08
N GLY A 162 -15.44 5.41 11.81
CA GLY A 162 -16.66 6.14 11.44
C GLY A 162 -17.39 5.49 10.26
N VAL A 163 -16.66 5.22 9.20
CA VAL A 163 -17.13 4.50 8.00
C VAL A 163 -16.23 3.31 7.71
N PRO A 164 -16.75 2.25 7.04
CA PRO A 164 -15.89 1.16 6.55
C PRO A 164 -15.06 1.64 5.37
N PHE A 165 -13.79 1.20 5.31
CA PHE A 165 -12.87 1.46 4.21
C PHE A 165 -11.98 0.25 3.90
N SER A 166 -11.35 0.25 2.74
CA SER A 166 -10.45 -0.82 2.30
C SER A 166 -9.12 -0.74 3.05
N ALA A 167 -8.88 -1.68 3.95
CA ALA A 167 -7.61 -1.82 4.66
C ALA A 167 -6.57 -2.62 3.86
N VAL A 168 -7.04 -3.60 3.08
CA VAL A 168 -6.23 -4.38 2.13
C VAL A 168 -6.97 -4.46 0.80
N ILE A 169 -6.25 -4.25 -0.29
CA ILE A 169 -6.77 -4.34 -1.65
C ILE A 169 -5.98 -5.35 -2.49
N GLU A 170 -6.64 -5.87 -3.53
CA GLU A 170 -6.04 -6.73 -4.55
C GLU A 170 -6.80 -6.55 -5.87
N GLN A 171 -6.07 -6.17 -6.92
CA GLN A 171 -6.57 -5.98 -8.28
C GLN A 171 -5.53 -6.49 -9.28
N GLY A 172 -5.74 -7.68 -9.85
CA GLY A 172 -4.76 -8.33 -10.71
C GLY A 172 -3.46 -8.60 -9.96
N ASN A 173 -2.36 -8.03 -10.45
CA ASN A 173 -1.03 -8.09 -9.83
C ASN A 173 -0.75 -6.94 -8.84
N PHE A 174 -1.71 -6.07 -8.61
CA PHE A 174 -1.58 -4.95 -7.67
C PHE A 174 -2.23 -5.28 -6.33
N PHE A 175 -1.47 -5.09 -5.28
CA PHE A 175 -1.82 -5.30 -3.89
C PHE A 175 -1.65 -3.99 -3.12
N GLY A 176 -2.36 -3.83 -2.02
CA GLY A 176 -2.15 -2.66 -1.19
C GLY A 176 -2.58 -2.84 0.25
N THR A 177 -1.93 -2.08 1.14
CA THR A 177 -2.30 -1.94 2.55
C THR A 177 -2.45 -0.47 2.90
N GLN A 178 -3.58 -0.07 3.51
CA GLN A 178 -3.76 1.29 4.02
C GLN A 178 -2.95 1.53 5.29
N PHE A 179 -2.72 0.50 6.07
CA PHE A 179 -1.86 0.51 7.24
C PHE A 179 -0.38 0.33 6.84
N HIS A 180 0.50 0.54 7.80
CA HIS A 180 1.94 0.36 7.67
C HIS A 180 2.34 -1.04 8.16
N PRO A 181 2.58 -2.02 7.27
CA PRO A 181 2.97 -3.36 7.68
C PRO A 181 4.31 -3.35 8.43
N GLU A 182 5.26 -2.48 8.06
CA GLU A 182 6.54 -2.32 8.75
C GLU A 182 6.40 -1.84 10.20
N ARG A 183 5.23 -1.34 10.59
CA ARG A 183 4.87 -0.89 11.95
C ARG A 183 3.78 -1.73 12.60
N SER A 184 3.31 -2.78 11.93
CA SER A 184 2.18 -3.62 12.38
C SER A 184 2.63 -4.94 13.03
N SER A 185 3.79 -4.95 13.67
CA SER A 185 4.32 -6.07 14.46
C SER A 185 4.34 -7.39 13.66
N ARG A 186 3.92 -8.52 14.26
CA ARG A 186 3.93 -9.84 13.63
C ARG A 186 3.01 -9.94 12.42
N ALA A 187 1.84 -9.30 12.49
CA ALA A 187 0.89 -9.31 11.38
C ALA A 187 1.46 -8.62 10.14
N GLY A 188 2.09 -7.46 10.34
CA GLY A 188 2.74 -6.75 9.25
C GLY A 188 3.91 -7.53 8.64
N ALA A 189 4.73 -8.18 9.48
CA ALA A 189 5.80 -9.05 9.01
C ALA A 189 5.27 -10.22 8.19
N GLN A 190 4.16 -10.86 8.63
CA GLN A 190 3.51 -11.93 7.88
C GLN A 190 2.99 -11.44 6.52
N ILE A 191 2.39 -10.25 6.45
CA ILE A 191 1.88 -9.67 5.20
C ILE A 191 3.03 -9.36 4.23
N LEU A 192 4.15 -8.80 4.70
CA LEU A 192 5.33 -8.58 3.88
C LEU A 192 5.94 -9.89 3.38
N ASP A 193 6.03 -10.90 4.23
CA ASP A 193 6.53 -12.25 3.87
C ASP A 193 5.60 -12.92 2.84
N ASN A 194 4.28 -12.80 3.02
CA ASN A 194 3.30 -13.29 2.05
C ASN A 194 3.47 -12.61 0.70
N PHE A 195 3.59 -11.27 0.68
CA PHE A 195 3.82 -10.52 -0.56
C PHE A 195 5.05 -11.03 -1.32
N LEU A 196 6.17 -11.23 -0.63
CA LEU A 196 7.42 -11.70 -1.24
C LEU A 196 7.32 -13.15 -1.79
N LYS A 197 6.30 -13.90 -1.44
CA LYS A 197 6.03 -15.26 -1.91
C LYS A 197 5.01 -15.34 -3.05
N ILE A 198 4.37 -14.23 -3.42
CA ILE A 198 3.42 -14.21 -4.53
C ILE A 198 4.18 -14.51 -5.83
N ALA A 199 3.71 -15.52 -6.55
CA ALA A 199 4.16 -15.84 -7.92
C ALA A 199 2.96 -15.67 -8.85
N LEU A 200 3.13 -14.93 -9.94
CA LEU A 200 2.14 -14.71 -10.99
C LEU A 200 2.55 -15.38 -12.28
#